data_ad13901bdd3fb1884f68440c311b4368
#
_entry.id   ad13901bdd3fb1884f68440c311b4368
#
_cell.length_a   1.000
_cell.length_b   1.000
_cell.length_c   1.000
_cell.angle_alpha   90.00
_cell.angle_beta   90.00
_cell.angle_gamma   90.00
#
_symmetry.space_group_name_H-M   'P 1'
#
loop_
_entity.id
_entity.type
_entity.pdbx_description
1 polymer ?
#
loop_
_entity_poly.entity_id
_entity_poly.type
_entity_poly.pdbx_seq_one_letter_code
_entity_poly.pdbx_strand_id
1 'polypeptide(L)'
;MKRNIIIIVILIIGVFGYNYWINTPQYSLIQIQKSVDTKDRFLFDKYVDTNGIITEIVEDISKIFIEEMDTQESSEYSFFDPKVLAAGLVSLFQPAIENAIEEGFDEFWEDEVETVESKSDFRNNLDSFEVSYLKRDGKIAKLGLEGEDSETGETVKIELKLNKIENYWRITQISNLEDIL
;
A
#
# COMPACT_ATOMS: atom_id res chain seq x y z
N MET A 1 -17.45 -10.32 -48.63
CA MET A 1 -16.10 -9.84 -48.32
C MET A 1 -16.06 -8.64 -47.35
N LYS A 2 -16.71 -7.50 -47.67
CA LYS A 2 -16.68 -6.29 -46.81
C LYS A 2 -17.13 -6.54 -45.35
N ARG A 3 -18.20 -7.34 -45.14
CA ARG A 3 -18.72 -7.66 -43.77
C ARG A 3 -17.70 -8.42 -42.92
N ASN A 4 -16.96 -9.36 -43.49
CA ASN A 4 -15.95 -10.12 -42.76
C ASN A 4 -14.72 -9.28 -42.38
N ILE A 5 -14.35 -8.31 -43.22
CA ILE A 5 -13.27 -7.37 -42.95
C ILE A 5 -13.64 -6.47 -41.78
N ILE A 6 -14.88 -5.98 -41.70
CA ILE A 6 -15.38 -5.14 -40.60
C ILE A 6 -15.32 -5.91 -39.28
N ILE A 7 -15.73 -7.18 -39.27
CA ILE A 7 -15.67 -8.03 -38.07
C ILE A 7 -14.22 -8.21 -37.59
N ILE A 8 -13.30 -8.47 -38.52
CA ILE A 8 -11.87 -8.64 -38.18
C ILE A 8 -11.30 -7.33 -37.59
N VAL A 9 -11.63 -6.17 -38.17
CA VAL A 9 -11.19 -4.87 -37.65
C VAL A 9 -11.72 -4.63 -36.25
N ILE A 10 -12.99 -4.92 -35.96
CA ILE A 10 -13.59 -4.79 -34.62
C ILE A 10 -12.89 -5.71 -33.63
N LEU A 11 -12.59 -6.96 -33.99
CA LEU A 11 -11.86 -7.89 -33.13
C LEU A 11 -10.45 -7.38 -32.83
N ILE A 12 -9.74 -6.86 -33.81
CA ILE A 12 -8.40 -6.29 -33.64
C ILE A 12 -8.47 -5.11 -32.67
N ILE A 13 -9.40 -4.18 -32.87
CA ILE A 13 -9.59 -3.01 -31.97
C ILE A 13 -9.94 -3.50 -30.56
N GLY A 14 -10.79 -4.51 -30.40
CA GLY A 14 -11.14 -5.10 -29.12
C GLY A 14 -9.93 -5.68 -28.38
N VAL A 15 -9.09 -6.44 -29.09
CA VAL A 15 -7.85 -7.02 -28.52
C VAL A 15 -6.86 -5.93 -28.11
N PHE A 16 -6.64 -4.92 -28.96
CA PHE A 16 -5.75 -3.81 -28.65
C PHE A 16 -6.29 -2.96 -27.48
N GLY A 17 -7.59 -2.68 -27.46
CA GLY A 17 -8.26 -1.96 -26.36
C GLY A 17 -8.17 -2.72 -25.05
N TYR A 18 -8.40 -4.02 -25.06
CA TYR A 18 -8.24 -4.87 -23.89
C TYR A 18 -6.79 -4.89 -23.37
N ASN A 19 -5.82 -5.11 -24.28
CA ASN A 19 -4.40 -5.07 -23.90
C ASN A 19 -3.99 -3.68 -23.34
N TYR A 20 -4.51 -2.60 -23.87
CA TYR A 20 -4.26 -1.27 -23.33
C TYR A 20 -4.84 -1.14 -21.91
N TRP A 21 -6.08 -1.60 -21.69
CA TRP A 21 -6.78 -1.51 -20.42
C TRP A 21 -6.07 -2.29 -19.30
N ILE A 22 -5.67 -3.55 -19.54
CA ILE A 22 -4.98 -4.38 -18.52
C ILE A 22 -3.60 -3.83 -18.13
N ASN A 23 -3.02 -2.93 -18.91
CA ASN A 23 -1.75 -2.26 -18.66
C ASN A 23 -1.91 -0.90 -17.97
N THR A 24 -3.09 -0.59 -17.41
CA THR A 24 -3.35 0.65 -16.68
C THR A 24 -3.23 0.46 -15.17
N PRO A 25 -2.88 1.52 -14.40
CA PRO A 25 -2.90 1.45 -12.94
C PRO A 25 -4.30 1.13 -12.40
N GLN A 26 -5.35 1.65 -13.03
CA GLN A 26 -6.74 1.41 -12.65
C GLN A 26 -7.09 -0.08 -12.68
N TYR A 27 -6.64 -0.80 -13.70
CA TYR A 27 -6.84 -2.25 -13.77
C TYR A 27 -6.18 -2.96 -12.58
N SER A 28 -4.95 -2.57 -12.24
CA SER A 28 -4.25 -3.16 -11.09
C SER A 28 -4.98 -2.91 -9.77
N LEU A 29 -5.55 -1.71 -9.57
CA LEU A 29 -6.37 -1.42 -8.39
C LEU A 29 -7.62 -2.30 -8.30
N ILE A 30 -8.31 -2.52 -9.43
CA ILE A 30 -9.44 -3.45 -9.49
C ILE A 30 -9.01 -4.89 -9.13
N GLN A 31 -7.82 -5.32 -9.55
CA GLN A 31 -7.32 -6.64 -9.19
C GLN A 31 -6.96 -6.75 -7.71
N ILE A 32 -6.43 -5.68 -7.10
CA ILE A 32 -6.18 -5.60 -5.66
C ILE A 32 -7.49 -5.73 -4.90
N GLN A 33 -8.50 -4.93 -5.23
CA GLN A 33 -9.82 -5.02 -4.62
C GLN A 33 -10.40 -6.42 -4.75
N LYS A 34 -10.36 -7.00 -5.95
CA LYS A 34 -10.81 -8.36 -6.20
C LYS A 34 -10.07 -9.38 -5.33
N SER A 35 -8.75 -9.24 -5.16
CA SER A 35 -7.96 -10.17 -4.34
C SER A 35 -8.38 -10.15 -2.87
N VAL A 36 -8.67 -8.98 -2.34
CA VAL A 36 -9.20 -8.80 -0.98
C VAL A 36 -10.60 -9.43 -0.85
N ASP A 37 -11.50 -9.17 -1.82
CA ASP A 37 -12.86 -9.70 -1.84
C ASP A 37 -12.90 -11.23 -1.90
N THR A 38 -11.97 -11.83 -2.66
CA THR A 38 -11.90 -13.29 -2.87
C THR A 38 -10.92 -13.99 -1.94
N LYS A 39 -10.24 -13.26 -1.03
CA LYS A 39 -9.15 -13.78 -0.17
C LYS A 39 -8.04 -14.47 -0.98
N ASP A 40 -7.72 -13.93 -2.16
CA ASP A 40 -6.67 -14.44 -3.03
C ASP A 40 -5.35 -13.71 -2.76
N ARG A 41 -4.60 -14.20 -1.77
CA ARG A 41 -3.29 -13.66 -1.39
C ARG A 41 -2.31 -13.63 -2.56
N PHE A 42 -2.27 -14.68 -3.38
CA PHE A 42 -1.36 -14.73 -4.52
C PHE A 42 -1.63 -13.60 -5.53
N LEU A 43 -2.91 -13.33 -5.78
CA LEU A 43 -3.31 -12.21 -6.64
C LEU A 43 -2.95 -10.86 -5.99
N PHE A 44 -3.10 -10.74 -4.68
CA PHE A 44 -2.72 -9.53 -3.93
C PHE A 44 -1.22 -9.25 -4.03
N ASP A 45 -0.38 -10.21 -3.68
CA ASP A 45 1.09 -10.11 -3.69
C ASP A 45 1.66 -9.78 -5.08
N LYS A 46 0.93 -10.13 -6.13
CA LYS A 46 1.29 -9.72 -7.49
C LYS A 46 1.21 -8.20 -7.68
N TYR A 47 0.19 -7.55 -7.09
CA TYR A 47 -0.09 -6.14 -7.31
C TYR A 47 0.34 -5.23 -6.15
N VAL A 48 0.70 -5.81 -5.00
CA VAL A 48 1.18 -5.09 -3.81
C VAL A 48 2.51 -5.66 -3.37
N ASP A 49 3.49 -4.81 -3.14
CA ASP A 49 4.80 -5.19 -2.59
C ASP A 49 4.79 -5.10 -1.07
N THR A 50 4.09 -6.04 -0.45
CA THR A 50 3.86 -6.04 0.99
C THR A 50 5.16 -5.94 1.77
N ASN A 51 6.16 -6.78 1.44
CA ASN A 51 7.45 -6.78 2.14
C ASN A 51 8.19 -5.45 1.97
N GLY A 52 8.19 -4.89 0.75
CA GLY A 52 8.80 -3.58 0.49
C GLY A 52 8.12 -2.47 1.29
N ILE A 53 6.78 -2.47 1.36
CA ILE A 53 6.00 -1.48 2.11
C ILE A 53 6.25 -1.63 3.61
N ILE A 54 6.24 -2.85 4.16
CA ILE A 54 6.51 -3.12 5.58
C ILE A 54 7.90 -2.62 5.96
N THR A 55 8.92 -2.96 5.17
CA THR A 55 10.29 -2.51 5.41
C THR A 55 10.39 -0.98 5.43
N GLU A 56 9.72 -0.30 4.50
CA GLU A 56 9.71 1.17 4.43
C GLU A 56 8.99 1.79 5.62
N ILE A 57 7.84 1.25 6.02
CA ILE A 57 7.11 1.70 7.22
C ILE A 57 8.01 1.62 8.46
N VAL A 58 8.70 0.51 8.64
CA VAL A 58 9.60 0.30 9.79
C VAL A 58 10.80 1.25 9.73
N GLU A 59 11.35 1.50 8.54
CA GLU A 59 12.43 2.47 8.36
C GLU A 59 11.98 3.91 8.70
N ASP A 60 10.78 4.30 8.28
CA ASP A 60 10.26 5.65 8.53
C ASP A 60 9.88 5.86 10.00
N ILE A 61 9.22 4.89 10.64
CA ILE A 61 8.99 4.91 12.10
C ILE A 61 10.33 5.03 12.84
N SER A 62 11.34 4.30 12.39
CA SER A 62 12.67 4.32 12.98
C SER A 62 13.35 5.69 12.88
N LYS A 63 13.21 6.37 11.75
CA LYS A 63 13.73 7.74 11.55
C LYS A 63 13.02 8.73 12.48
N ILE A 64 11.69 8.70 12.53
CA ILE A 64 10.89 9.56 13.42
C ILE A 64 11.34 9.37 14.87
N PHE A 65 11.48 8.13 15.32
CA PHE A 65 11.93 7.83 16.68
C PHE A 65 13.33 8.37 17.00
N ILE A 66 14.26 8.26 16.05
CA ILE A 66 15.63 8.79 16.20
C ILE A 66 15.62 10.32 16.22
N GLU A 67 14.79 10.98 15.40
CA GLU A 67 14.67 12.44 15.33
C GLU A 67 14.02 13.00 16.60
N GLU A 68 12.99 12.39 17.14
CA GLU A 68 12.37 12.79 18.40
C GLU A 68 13.34 12.71 19.57
N MET A 69 14.19 11.70 19.61
CA MET A 69 15.24 11.56 20.64
C MET A 69 16.32 12.65 20.56
N ASP A 70 16.57 13.23 19.35
CA ASP A 70 17.55 14.28 19.15
C ASP A 70 17.08 15.64 19.66
N THR A 71 15.76 15.88 19.72
CA THR A 71 15.18 17.14 20.21
C THR A 71 15.18 17.27 21.72
N GLN A 72 15.39 16.18 22.46
CA GLN A 72 15.58 16.25 23.91
C GLN A 72 17.03 16.72 24.17
N GLU A 73 17.16 17.97 24.64
CA GLU A 73 18.43 18.58 25.02
C GLU A 73 19.33 17.58 25.77
N SER A 74 20.38 17.11 25.08
CA SER A 74 21.40 16.27 25.69
C SER A 74 22.03 17.03 26.85
N SER A 75 21.71 16.64 28.05
CA SER A 75 22.41 17.15 29.23
C SER A 75 23.92 16.92 29.04
N GLU A 76 24.72 17.91 29.31
CA GLU A 76 26.18 18.02 29.16
C GLU A 76 26.99 16.85 29.82
N TYR A 77 26.29 15.84 30.36
CA TYR A 77 26.83 14.68 31.07
C TYR A 77 26.37 13.31 30.52
N SER A 78 25.79 13.25 29.32
CA SER A 78 25.39 11.97 28.75
C SER A 78 26.64 11.23 28.22
N PHE A 79 27.03 10.15 28.87
CA PHE A 79 28.09 9.23 28.45
C PHE A 79 27.76 8.49 27.13
N PHE A 80 26.52 8.58 26.66
CA PHE A 80 26.01 7.93 25.45
C PHE A 80 25.30 8.98 24.59
N ASP A 81 25.59 8.97 23.31
CA ASP A 81 24.86 9.74 22.31
C ASP A 81 23.42 9.18 22.20
N PRO A 82 22.36 10.00 22.44
CA PRO A 82 20.98 9.53 22.36
C PRO A 82 20.64 8.89 21.01
N LYS A 83 21.20 9.39 19.90
CA LYS A 83 21.05 8.84 18.55
C LYS A 83 21.60 7.42 18.43
N VAL A 84 22.76 7.16 19.02
CA VAL A 84 23.38 5.84 19.00
C VAL A 84 22.55 4.85 19.81
N LEU A 85 22.00 5.28 20.94
CA LEU A 85 21.09 4.45 21.73
C LEU A 85 19.78 4.18 20.98
N ALA A 86 19.16 5.23 20.39
CA ALA A 86 17.94 5.10 19.60
C ALA A 86 18.15 4.16 18.41
N ALA A 87 19.21 4.34 17.64
CA ALA A 87 19.56 3.46 16.51
C ALA A 87 19.80 2.02 16.96
N GLY A 88 20.44 1.82 18.12
CA GLY A 88 20.64 0.50 18.72
C GLY A 88 19.32 -0.16 19.12
N LEU A 89 18.41 0.57 19.75
CA LEU A 89 17.07 0.08 20.12
C LEU A 89 16.26 -0.28 18.87
N VAL A 90 16.22 0.63 17.88
CA VAL A 90 15.55 0.36 16.61
C VAL A 90 16.06 -0.92 15.97
N SER A 91 17.37 -1.12 15.84
CA SER A 91 17.94 -2.33 15.24
C SER A 91 17.60 -3.62 16.00
N LEU A 92 17.35 -3.53 17.31
CA LEU A 92 16.93 -4.67 18.12
C LEU A 92 15.44 -4.99 17.96
N PHE A 93 14.59 -3.96 17.81
CA PHE A 93 13.14 -4.13 17.72
C PHE A 93 12.62 -4.25 16.30
N GLN A 94 13.36 -3.79 15.31
CA GLN A 94 12.97 -3.83 13.90
C GLN A 94 12.46 -5.22 13.47
N PRO A 95 13.17 -6.35 13.73
CA PRO A 95 12.68 -7.67 13.32
C PRO A 95 11.38 -8.07 14.04
N ALA A 96 11.19 -7.60 15.28
CA ALA A 96 9.99 -7.91 16.04
C ALA A 96 8.77 -7.12 15.50
N ILE A 97 8.99 -5.88 15.07
CA ILE A 97 7.95 -5.04 14.45
C ILE A 97 7.58 -5.61 13.07
N GLU A 98 8.57 -5.94 12.24
CA GLU A 98 8.36 -6.57 10.94
C GLU A 98 7.53 -7.85 11.09
N ASN A 99 7.93 -8.76 11.99
CA ASN A 99 7.22 -10.00 12.26
C ASN A 99 5.78 -9.75 12.75
N ALA A 100 5.56 -8.79 13.65
CA ALA A 100 4.22 -8.49 14.16
C ALA A 100 3.28 -7.96 13.06
N ILE A 101 3.81 -7.15 12.13
CA ILE A 101 3.05 -6.67 10.98
C ILE A 101 2.76 -7.82 10.01
N GLU A 102 3.76 -8.68 9.74
CA GLU A 102 3.59 -9.86 8.88
C GLU A 102 2.58 -10.85 9.46
N GLU A 103 2.65 -11.15 10.77
CA GLU A 103 1.69 -12.03 11.46
C GLU A 103 0.27 -11.49 11.37
N GLY A 104 0.04 -10.19 11.64
CA GLY A 104 -1.28 -9.57 11.49
C GLY A 104 -1.79 -9.59 10.05
N PHE A 105 -0.88 -9.43 9.08
CA PHE A 105 -1.20 -9.53 7.67
C PHE A 105 -1.57 -10.97 7.26
N ASP A 106 -0.82 -11.97 7.76
CA ASP A 106 -1.07 -13.39 7.50
C ASP A 106 -2.40 -13.83 8.12
N GLU A 107 -2.69 -13.42 9.35
CA GLU A 107 -3.98 -13.66 10.02
C GLU A 107 -5.16 -13.17 9.18
N PHE A 108 -5.06 -11.99 8.56
CA PHE A 108 -6.09 -11.48 7.66
C PHE A 108 -6.40 -12.45 6.50
N TRP A 109 -5.38 -13.16 5.97
CA TRP A 109 -5.56 -14.08 4.84
C TRP A 109 -6.00 -15.48 5.28
N GLU A 110 -5.56 -15.95 6.46
CA GLU A 110 -5.81 -17.28 6.98
C GLU A 110 -7.19 -17.46 7.61
N ASP A 111 -7.80 -16.35 8.10
CA ASP A 111 -9.12 -16.42 8.74
C ASP A 111 -10.18 -17.00 7.79
N GLU A 112 -10.46 -18.30 7.94
CA GLU A 112 -11.70 -18.96 7.54
C GLU A 112 -12.82 -18.45 8.44
N VAL A 113 -13.24 -17.31 8.16
CA VAL A 113 -14.34 -16.51 8.63
C VAL A 113 -15.47 -17.23 9.35
N GLU A 114 -15.46 -17.19 10.65
CA GLU A 114 -16.67 -17.43 11.45
C GLU A 114 -17.20 -16.17 12.16
N THR A 115 -16.54 -15.02 12.11
CA THR A 115 -17.06 -13.80 12.75
C THR A 115 -17.38 -12.72 11.73
N VAL A 116 -18.66 -12.56 11.48
CA VAL A 116 -19.27 -11.57 10.57
C VAL A 116 -18.92 -10.11 10.95
N GLU A 117 -18.52 -9.87 12.21
CA GLU A 117 -18.24 -8.53 12.74
C GLU A 117 -16.90 -7.95 12.25
N SER A 118 -15.80 -8.70 12.28
CA SER A 118 -14.49 -8.15 11.86
C SER A 118 -14.37 -7.90 10.35
N LYS A 119 -15.15 -8.64 9.53
CA LYS A 119 -15.25 -8.38 8.09
C LYS A 119 -15.96 -7.08 7.74
N SER A 120 -16.99 -6.74 8.52
CA SER A 120 -17.73 -5.51 8.28
C SER A 120 -16.84 -4.29 8.52
N ASP A 121 -15.98 -4.33 9.53
CA ASP A 121 -15.17 -3.18 9.93
C ASP A 121 -14.04 -2.91 8.94
N PHE A 122 -13.29 -3.93 8.51
CA PHE A 122 -12.23 -3.74 7.51
C PHE A 122 -12.79 -3.34 6.14
N ARG A 123 -13.91 -3.97 5.71
CA ARG A 123 -14.57 -3.63 4.44
C ARG A 123 -15.18 -2.23 4.49
N ASN A 124 -15.85 -1.87 5.58
CA ASN A 124 -16.40 -0.55 5.77
C ASN A 124 -15.31 0.52 5.77
N ASN A 125 -14.15 0.23 6.38
CA ASN A 125 -13.01 1.14 6.37
C ASN A 125 -12.41 1.30 4.97
N LEU A 126 -12.28 0.23 4.17
CA LEU A 126 -11.82 0.34 2.77
C LEU A 126 -12.83 1.07 1.88
N ASP A 127 -14.12 0.81 2.06
CA ASP A 127 -15.20 1.48 1.31
C ASP A 127 -15.32 2.97 1.66
N SER A 128 -14.75 3.41 2.79
CA SER A 128 -14.70 4.82 3.20
C SER A 128 -13.66 5.65 2.43
N PHE A 129 -12.71 4.99 1.76
CA PHE A 129 -11.69 5.67 0.98
C PHE A 129 -12.11 5.88 -0.47
N GLU A 130 -12.04 7.13 -0.92
CA GLU A 130 -12.28 7.51 -2.30
C GLU A 130 -10.97 7.87 -3.00
N VAL A 131 -10.89 7.56 -4.30
CA VAL A 131 -9.74 7.96 -5.12
C VAL A 131 -9.84 9.46 -5.40
N SER A 132 -8.96 10.24 -4.78
CA SER A 132 -8.90 11.69 -4.98
C SER A 132 -8.15 12.08 -6.24
N TYR A 133 -7.10 11.34 -6.58
CA TYR A 133 -6.40 11.49 -7.87
C TYR A 133 -5.61 10.25 -8.25
N LEU A 134 -5.31 10.16 -9.55
CA LEU A 134 -4.37 9.20 -10.12
C LEU A 134 -3.53 9.92 -11.17
N LYS A 135 -2.26 10.15 -10.87
CA LYS A 135 -1.29 10.81 -11.76
C LYS A 135 -0.27 9.78 -12.24
N ARG A 136 -0.02 9.76 -13.54
CA ARG A 136 0.94 8.86 -14.17
C ARG A 136 2.06 9.65 -14.82
N ASP A 137 3.30 9.25 -14.54
CA ASP A 137 4.50 9.75 -15.21
C ASP A 137 5.38 8.55 -15.64
N GLY A 138 5.36 8.24 -16.92
CA GLY A 138 6.12 7.12 -17.48
C GLY A 138 5.76 5.77 -16.85
N LYS A 139 6.69 5.23 -16.06
CA LYS A 139 6.57 3.95 -15.35
C LYS A 139 6.19 4.09 -13.87
N ILE A 140 5.95 5.31 -13.42
CA ILE A 140 5.53 5.61 -12.05
C ILE A 140 4.12 6.17 -12.10
N ALA A 141 3.28 5.80 -11.15
CA ALA A 141 1.99 6.43 -10.90
C ALA A 141 1.86 6.73 -9.40
N LYS A 142 1.17 7.83 -9.09
CA LYS A 142 0.79 8.23 -7.74
C LYS A 142 -0.72 8.20 -7.64
N LEU A 143 -1.20 7.53 -6.62
CA LEU A 143 -2.61 7.39 -6.28
C LEU A 143 -2.85 8.08 -4.94
N GLY A 144 -3.71 9.08 -4.93
CA GLY A 144 -4.23 9.69 -3.70
C GLY A 144 -5.55 9.04 -3.32
N LEU A 145 -5.63 8.61 -2.07
CA LEU A 145 -6.86 8.14 -1.44
C LEU A 145 -7.24 9.14 -0.35
N GLU A 146 -8.52 9.43 -0.21
CA GLU A 146 -9.06 10.26 0.88
C GLU A 146 -10.20 9.49 1.55
N GLY A 147 -10.19 9.44 2.87
CA GLY A 147 -11.21 8.81 3.68
C GLY A 147 -11.45 9.59 4.96
N GLU A 148 -12.51 9.26 5.67
CA GLU A 148 -12.82 9.83 6.97
C GLU A 148 -12.52 8.79 8.05
N ASP A 149 -11.70 9.18 9.03
CA ASP A 149 -11.45 8.37 10.21
C ASP A 149 -12.75 8.23 11.01
N SER A 150 -13.18 7.02 11.27
CA SER A 150 -14.46 6.73 11.92
C SER A 150 -14.51 7.11 13.40
N GLU A 151 -13.35 7.27 14.06
CA GLU A 151 -13.26 7.61 15.48
C GLU A 151 -13.14 9.11 15.70
N THR A 152 -12.34 9.77 14.88
CA THR A 152 -12.04 11.20 15.03
C THR A 152 -12.88 12.10 14.12
N GLY A 153 -13.42 11.56 13.02
CA GLY A 153 -14.09 12.31 11.96
C GLY A 153 -13.14 13.18 11.12
N GLU A 154 -11.85 12.98 11.25
CA GLU A 154 -10.83 13.70 10.47
C GLU A 154 -10.63 13.06 9.10
N THR A 155 -10.28 13.90 8.11
CA THR A 155 -9.97 13.41 6.78
C THR A 155 -8.55 12.86 6.74
N VAL A 156 -8.44 11.57 6.50
CA VAL A 156 -7.16 10.87 6.29
C VAL A 156 -6.84 10.85 4.80
N LYS A 157 -5.60 11.21 4.45
CA LYS A 157 -5.09 11.17 3.08
C LYS A 157 -3.94 10.20 2.99
N ILE A 158 -4.02 9.27 2.05
CA ILE A 158 -2.98 8.28 1.78
C ILE A 158 -2.49 8.45 0.35
N GLU A 159 -1.19 8.65 0.18
CA GLU A 159 -0.56 8.66 -1.15
C GLU A 159 0.20 7.35 -1.39
N LEU A 160 -0.25 6.59 -2.39
CA LEU A 160 0.40 5.36 -2.80
C LEU A 160 1.19 5.57 -4.09
N LYS A 161 2.40 5.03 -4.13
CA LYS A 161 3.23 4.98 -5.32
C LYS A 161 3.12 3.61 -5.97
N LEU A 162 2.85 3.63 -7.27
CA LEU A 162 2.80 2.43 -8.09
C LEU A 162 3.94 2.45 -9.11
N ASN A 163 4.62 1.34 -9.24
CA ASN A 163 5.62 1.12 -10.28
C ASN A 163 5.08 0.16 -11.35
N LYS A 164 5.38 0.47 -12.61
CA LYS A 164 5.03 -0.40 -13.73
C LYS A 164 6.03 -1.56 -13.83
N ILE A 165 5.53 -2.77 -13.62
CA ILE A 165 6.28 -4.02 -13.75
C ILE A 165 5.80 -4.70 -15.04
N GLU A 166 6.64 -4.71 -16.08
CA GLU A 166 6.28 -5.27 -17.39
C GLU A 166 4.94 -4.76 -17.93
N ASN A 167 3.86 -5.51 -17.71
CA ASN A 167 2.51 -5.26 -18.23
C ASN A 167 1.45 -5.02 -17.14
N TYR A 168 1.84 -4.81 -15.88
CA TYR A 168 0.93 -4.44 -14.79
C TYR A 168 1.56 -3.39 -13.88
N TRP A 169 0.78 -2.84 -12.94
CA TRP A 169 1.24 -1.86 -11.97
C TRP A 169 1.20 -2.47 -10.58
N ARG A 170 2.24 -2.21 -9.78
CA ARG A 170 2.38 -2.72 -8.43
C ARG A 170 2.51 -1.56 -7.46
N ILE A 171 1.75 -1.57 -6.38
CA ILE A 171 1.96 -0.65 -5.26
C ILE A 171 3.26 -1.05 -4.58
N THR A 172 4.16 -0.09 -4.41
CA THR A 172 5.50 -0.33 -3.87
C THR A 172 5.84 0.55 -2.68
N GLN A 173 5.01 1.56 -2.37
CA GLN A 173 5.33 2.54 -1.35
C GLN A 173 4.08 3.30 -0.89
N ILE A 174 4.06 3.71 0.39
CA ILE A 174 3.15 4.72 0.95
C ILE A 174 3.95 6.02 1.09
N SER A 175 3.67 7.03 0.26
CA SER A 175 4.57 8.20 0.08
C SER A 175 4.42 9.28 1.15
N ASN A 176 3.39 9.23 1.99
CA ASN A 176 3.10 10.26 3.00
C ASN A 176 2.85 9.66 4.39
N LEU A 177 3.61 8.64 4.74
CA LEU A 177 3.45 7.96 6.03
C LEU A 177 3.69 8.90 7.22
N GLU A 178 4.65 9.82 7.09
CA GLU A 178 4.97 10.83 8.11
C GLU A 178 3.80 11.78 8.42
N ASP A 179 2.89 11.99 7.46
CA ASP A 179 1.69 12.85 7.65
C ASP A 179 0.55 12.09 8.36
N ILE A 180 0.67 10.76 8.48
CA ILE A 180 -0.38 9.87 9.00
C ILE A 180 -0.06 9.40 10.42
N LEU A 181 1.23 9.33 10.77
CA LEU A 181 1.73 8.94 12.09
C LEU A 181 1.80 10.13 13.05
#